data_5ae9053829e5ccd983c1cce11b48d132
#
_entry.id   5ae9053829e5ccd983c1cce11b48d132
#
_cell.length_a   1.000
_cell.length_b   1.000
_cell.length_c   1.000
_cell.angle_alpha   90.00
_cell.angle_beta   90.00
_cell.angle_gamma   90.00
#
_symmetry.space_group_name_H-M   'P 1'
#
loop_
_entity.id
_entity.type
_entity.pdbx_description
1 polymer ?
#
loop_
_entity_poly.entity_id
_entity_poly.type
_entity_poly.pdbx_seq_one_letter_code
_entity_poly.pdbx_strand_id
1 'polypeptide(L)'
;MPHFIAECTENIREQADLPGLFSKVNEALTATGIFPPGGIRSRAHWLDTWRMADGKRDYAFVHMTLKIGAGRSLESRQAVGEALFTLIKTHFAPLMENRYLALSFEIEELHPTLNFKQNNVHALFK
;
A
#
# COMPACT_ATOMS: atom_id res chain seq x y z
N MET A 1 -3.32 -0.68 -13.88
CA MET A 1 -3.02 0.54 -13.09
C MET A 1 -3.05 0.18 -11.61
N PRO A 2 -1.91 0.22 -10.92
CA PRO A 2 -1.88 -0.19 -9.53
C PRO A 2 -2.50 0.84 -8.59
N HIS A 3 -3.21 0.34 -7.59
CA HIS A 3 -3.78 1.13 -6.51
C HIS A 3 -3.21 0.64 -5.19
N PHE A 4 -2.42 1.47 -4.53
CA PHE A 4 -1.91 1.18 -3.19
C PHE A 4 -2.80 1.89 -2.18
N ILE A 5 -3.50 1.13 -1.36
CA ILE A 5 -4.49 1.66 -0.43
C ILE A 5 -4.07 1.30 0.99
N ALA A 6 -3.99 2.28 1.87
CA ALA A 6 -3.65 2.08 3.27
C ALA A 6 -4.83 2.49 4.16
N GLU A 7 -5.25 1.58 5.03
CA GLU A 7 -6.21 1.87 6.09
C GLU A 7 -5.45 1.95 7.40
N CYS A 8 -5.46 3.13 8.03
CA CYS A 8 -4.64 3.41 9.22
C CYS A 8 -5.51 3.91 10.35
N THR A 9 -5.23 3.43 11.56
CA THR A 9 -5.87 3.99 12.75
C THR A 9 -5.40 5.42 12.97
N GLU A 10 -6.33 6.30 13.33
CA GLU A 10 -6.09 7.75 13.46
C GLU A 10 -5.02 8.11 14.49
N ASN A 11 -4.81 7.24 15.47
CA ASN A 11 -3.89 7.49 16.59
C ASN A 11 -2.40 7.52 16.20
N ILE A 12 -2.06 7.16 14.96
CA ILE A 12 -0.67 7.24 14.47
C ILE A 12 -0.53 8.22 13.30
N ARG A 13 -1.51 9.08 13.08
CA ARG A 13 -1.55 9.95 11.91
C ARG A 13 -0.31 10.82 11.76
N GLU A 14 0.18 11.38 12.85
CA GLU A 14 1.34 12.28 12.79
C GLU A 14 2.66 11.54 12.56
N GLN A 15 2.79 10.32 13.08
CA GLN A 15 4.03 9.55 13.01
C GLN A 15 4.14 8.63 11.80
N ALA A 16 3.02 8.31 11.17
CA ALA A 16 3.01 7.31 10.09
C ALA A 16 3.75 7.74 8.83
N ASP A 17 3.82 9.04 8.55
CA ASP A 17 4.46 9.60 7.35
C ASP A 17 4.04 8.85 6.08
N LEU A 18 2.74 8.83 5.81
CA LEU A 18 2.24 8.13 4.63
C LEU A 18 2.72 8.74 3.31
N PRO A 19 2.87 10.08 3.18
CA PRO A 19 3.46 10.62 1.95
C PRO A 19 4.84 10.04 1.66
N GLY A 20 5.68 9.86 2.69
CA GLY A 20 6.99 9.23 2.55
C GLY A 20 6.89 7.76 2.14
N LEU A 21 5.95 7.02 2.73
CA LEU A 21 5.69 5.63 2.34
C LEU A 21 5.24 5.55 0.89
N PHE A 22 4.31 6.41 0.48
CA PHE A 22 3.77 6.40 -0.89
C PHE A 22 4.86 6.70 -1.92
N SER A 23 5.78 7.62 -1.61
CA SER A 23 6.91 7.91 -2.47
C SER A 23 7.79 6.67 -2.68
N LYS A 24 8.11 5.96 -1.61
CA LYS A 24 8.92 4.74 -1.68
C LYS A 24 8.22 3.61 -2.44
N VAL A 25 6.93 3.43 -2.20
CA VAL A 25 6.12 2.42 -2.92
C VAL A 25 6.07 2.75 -4.41
N ASN A 26 5.85 4.01 -4.75
CA ASN A 26 5.82 4.46 -6.15
C ASN A 26 7.15 4.18 -6.85
N GLU A 27 8.26 4.53 -6.22
CA GLU A 27 9.59 4.27 -6.77
C GLU A 27 9.84 2.78 -6.96
N ALA A 28 9.46 1.96 -5.99
CA ALA A 28 9.64 0.50 -6.07
C ALA A 28 8.82 -0.11 -7.20
N LEU A 29 7.56 0.31 -7.34
CA LEU A 29 6.69 -0.18 -8.41
C LEU A 29 7.19 0.25 -9.79
N THR A 30 7.63 1.49 -9.92
CA THR A 30 8.20 1.99 -11.17
C THR A 30 9.46 1.22 -11.54
N ALA A 31 10.32 0.92 -10.56
CA ALA A 31 11.58 0.21 -10.78
C ALA A 31 11.39 -1.22 -11.29
N THR A 32 10.22 -1.85 -11.06
CA THR A 32 9.95 -3.19 -11.61
C THR A 32 9.88 -3.20 -13.13
N GLY A 33 9.59 -2.06 -13.75
CA GLY A 33 9.42 -1.96 -15.19
C GLY A 33 8.10 -2.50 -15.72
N ILE A 34 7.26 -3.08 -14.87
CA ILE A 34 5.97 -3.68 -15.28
C ILE A 34 4.76 -2.81 -14.95
N PHE A 35 4.97 -1.70 -14.23
CA PHE A 35 3.90 -0.75 -13.90
C PHE A 35 4.22 0.62 -14.47
N PRO A 36 3.43 1.12 -15.43
CA PRO A 36 3.63 2.47 -15.98
C PRO A 36 3.46 3.53 -14.89
N PRO A 37 4.40 4.49 -14.77
CA PRO A 37 4.36 5.48 -13.68
C PRO A 37 3.06 6.27 -13.62
N GLY A 38 2.51 6.63 -14.77
CA GLY A 38 1.29 7.44 -14.83
C GLY A 38 0.03 6.73 -14.32
N GLY A 39 0.10 5.43 -14.07
CA GLY A 39 -1.01 4.65 -13.54
C GLY A 39 -0.92 4.34 -12.05
N ILE A 40 0.23 4.60 -11.43
CA ILE A 40 0.44 4.27 -10.01
C ILE A 40 -0.23 5.34 -9.15
N ARG A 41 -1.11 4.91 -8.26
CA ARG A 41 -1.80 5.80 -7.34
C ARG A 41 -1.87 5.22 -5.96
N SER A 42 -1.66 6.07 -4.97
CA SER A 42 -1.69 5.70 -3.56
C SER A 42 -2.65 6.60 -2.81
N ARG A 43 -3.28 6.07 -1.78
CA ARG A 43 -4.19 6.82 -0.93
C ARG A 43 -4.35 6.15 0.41
N ALA A 44 -4.82 6.92 1.39
CA ALA A 44 -5.06 6.42 2.73
C ALA A 44 -6.48 6.73 3.18
N HIS A 45 -7.00 5.84 4.00
CA HIS A 45 -8.21 6.06 4.78
C HIS A 45 -7.81 6.05 6.25
N TRP A 46 -8.07 7.15 6.96
CA TRP A 46 -7.83 7.25 8.38
C TRP A 46 -9.08 6.81 9.13
N LEU A 47 -8.89 5.82 10.02
CA LEU A 47 -9.98 5.24 10.77
C LEU A 47 -10.12 5.95 12.11
N ASP A 48 -11.28 6.51 12.38
CA ASP A 48 -11.61 7.13 13.66
C ASP A 48 -12.41 6.19 14.56
N THR A 49 -12.93 5.11 14.02
CA THR A 49 -13.72 4.11 14.74
C THR A 49 -13.16 2.74 14.44
N TRP A 50 -12.50 2.15 15.43
CA TRP A 50 -11.92 0.81 15.31
C TRP A 50 -11.84 0.12 16.66
N ARG A 51 -11.67 -1.17 16.63
CA ARG A 51 -11.30 -1.96 17.81
C ARG A 51 -10.24 -2.96 17.41
N MET A 52 -9.24 -3.14 18.26
CA MET A 52 -8.19 -4.13 18.07
C MET A 52 -7.98 -4.89 19.37
N ALA A 53 -7.84 -6.22 19.28
CA ALA A 53 -7.61 -7.11 20.41
C ALA A 53 -8.66 -6.90 21.52
N ASP A 54 -8.22 -6.63 22.75
CA ASP A 54 -9.10 -6.39 23.89
C ASP A 54 -9.58 -4.93 24.02
N GLY A 55 -9.07 -4.04 23.16
CA GLY A 55 -9.43 -2.63 23.17
C GLY A 55 -8.93 -1.85 24.39
N LYS A 56 -7.99 -2.39 25.17
CA LYS A 56 -7.60 -1.81 26.46
C LYS A 56 -6.33 -0.96 26.41
N ARG A 57 -5.57 -1.02 25.32
CA ARG A 57 -4.33 -0.25 25.17
C ARG A 57 -4.39 0.61 23.92
N ASP A 58 -3.38 1.45 23.75
CA ASP A 58 -3.24 2.31 22.58
C ASP A 58 -2.70 1.50 21.39
N TYR A 59 -3.53 0.61 20.89
CA TYR A 59 -3.19 -0.22 19.73
C TYR A 59 -3.37 0.55 18.46
N ALA A 60 -2.55 0.22 17.46
CA ALA A 60 -2.65 0.76 16.13
C ALA A 60 -2.49 -0.34 15.08
N PHE A 61 -3.07 -0.13 13.91
CA PHE A 61 -2.81 -1.01 12.78
C PHE A 61 -2.82 -0.24 11.47
N VAL A 62 -2.10 -0.79 10.51
CA VAL A 62 -2.14 -0.36 9.11
C VAL A 62 -2.38 -1.60 8.26
N HIS A 63 -3.50 -1.63 7.57
CA HIS A 63 -3.78 -2.66 6.58
C HIS A 63 -3.65 -2.05 5.20
N MET A 64 -2.82 -2.67 4.36
CA MET A 64 -2.53 -2.16 3.03
C MET A 64 -2.94 -3.18 1.96
N THR A 65 -3.40 -2.67 0.85
CA THR A 65 -3.78 -3.50 -0.31
C THR A 65 -3.16 -2.90 -1.55
N LEU A 66 -2.52 -3.73 -2.36
CA LEU A 66 -2.12 -3.35 -3.71
C LEU A 66 -3.04 -4.05 -4.70
N LYS A 67 -3.85 -3.26 -5.40
CA LYS A 67 -4.71 -3.77 -6.47
C LYS A 67 -4.03 -3.56 -7.80
N ILE A 68 -3.87 -4.64 -8.57
CA ILE A 68 -3.18 -4.62 -9.87
C ILE A 68 -4.03 -5.30 -10.93
N GLY A 69 -3.72 -5.04 -12.19
CA GLY A 69 -4.38 -5.73 -13.30
C GLY A 69 -4.17 -7.24 -13.22
N ALA A 70 -5.19 -7.99 -13.65
CA ALA A 70 -5.15 -9.45 -13.66
C ALA A 70 -4.23 -9.98 -14.75
N GLY A 71 -3.73 -11.20 -14.57
CA GLY A 71 -3.01 -11.94 -15.59
C GLY A 71 -1.52 -12.16 -15.35
N ARG A 72 -0.94 -11.54 -14.32
CA ARG A 72 0.45 -11.81 -13.96
C ARG A 72 0.55 -13.13 -13.20
N SER A 73 1.68 -13.81 -13.31
CA SER A 73 1.90 -15.08 -12.61
C SER A 73 1.91 -14.87 -11.09
N LEU A 74 1.62 -15.93 -10.35
CA LEU A 74 1.74 -15.90 -8.88
C LEU A 74 3.17 -15.55 -8.46
N GLU A 75 4.15 -16.11 -9.16
CA GLU A 75 5.57 -15.84 -8.88
C GLU A 75 5.92 -14.35 -9.02
N SER A 76 5.45 -13.71 -10.10
CA SER A 76 5.66 -12.27 -10.32
C SER A 76 4.99 -11.44 -9.23
N ARG A 77 3.75 -11.78 -8.89
CA ARG A 77 3.00 -11.08 -7.83
C ARG A 77 3.66 -11.24 -6.46
N GLN A 78 4.14 -12.45 -6.17
CA GLN A 78 4.84 -12.72 -4.92
C GLN A 78 6.12 -11.91 -4.80
N ALA A 79 6.90 -11.81 -5.87
CA ALA A 79 8.14 -11.02 -5.88
C ALA A 79 7.85 -9.54 -5.57
N VAL A 80 6.82 -8.98 -6.20
CA VAL A 80 6.38 -7.60 -5.93
C VAL A 80 5.95 -7.45 -4.47
N GLY A 81 5.15 -8.40 -3.98
CA GLY A 81 4.64 -8.37 -2.60
C GLY A 81 5.75 -8.41 -1.57
N GLU A 82 6.72 -9.30 -1.75
CA GLU A 82 7.85 -9.41 -0.82
C GLU A 82 8.71 -8.15 -0.80
N ALA A 83 8.99 -7.58 -1.97
CA ALA A 83 9.75 -6.34 -2.06
C ALA A 83 9.04 -5.18 -1.36
N LEU A 84 7.74 -5.02 -1.61
CA LEU A 84 6.95 -3.97 -0.98
C LEU A 84 6.82 -4.17 0.52
N PHE A 85 6.60 -5.40 0.98
CA PHE A 85 6.44 -5.62 2.41
C PHE A 85 7.73 -5.37 3.19
N THR A 86 8.88 -5.70 2.61
CA THR A 86 10.18 -5.35 3.18
C THR A 86 10.31 -3.83 3.36
N LEU A 87 9.94 -3.08 2.34
CA LEU A 87 9.94 -1.63 2.37
C LEU A 87 8.96 -1.08 3.42
N ILE A 88 7.77 -1.65 3.51
CA ILE A 88 6.75 -1.27 4.49
C ILE A 88 7.27 -1.49 5.91
N LYS A 89 7.83 -2.67 6.17
CA LYS A 89 8.40 -2.97 7.50
C LYS A 89 9.49 -1.99 7.89
N THR A 90 10.36 -1.66 6.96
CA THR A 90 11.44 -0.70 7.21
C THR A 90 10.89 0.68 7.53
N HIS A 91 9.87 1.11 6.78
CA HIS A 91 9.25 2.42 6.99
C HIS A 91 8.65 2.55 8.39
N PHE A 92 7.96 1.51 8.86
CA PHE A 92 7.28 1.52 10.15
C PHE A 92 8.13 0.99 11.31
N ALA A 93 9.40 0.62 11.07
CA ALA A 93 10.24 0.06 12.12
C ALA A 93 10.36 0.96 13.37
N PRO A 94 10.55 2.30 13.24
CA PRO A 94 10.60 3.15 14.41
C PRO A 94 9.31 3.15 15.24
N LEU A 95 8.16 3.15 14.57
CA LEU A 95 6.86 3.06 15.25
C LEU A 95 6.71 1.71 15.96
N MET A 96 7.12 0.63 15.31
CA MET A 96 7.04 -0.72 15.86
C MET A 96 7.80 -0.84 17.17
N GLU A 97 8.89 -0.10 17.32
CA GLU A 97 9.68 -0.09 18.55
C GLU A 97 9.01 0.65 19.70
N ASN A 98 8.15 1.63 19.39
CA ASN A 98 7.59 2.55 20.38
C ASN A 98 6.09 2.38 20.62
N ARG A 99 5.41 1.59 19.81
CA ARG A 99 3.96 1.44 19.85
C ARG A 99 3.55 0.00 19.59
N TYR A 100 2.33 -0.32 20.04
CA TYR A 100 1.71 -1.59 19.69
C TYR A 100 1.09 -1.42 18.31
N LEU A 101 1.75 -1.96 17.29
CA LEU A 101 1.40 -1.74 15.89
C LEU A 101 1.33 -3.07 15.14
N ALA A 102 0.26 -3.29 14.42
CA ALA A 102 0.13 -4.41 13.49
C ALA A 102 0.15 -3.90 12.05
N LEU A 103 0.94 -4.56 11.22
CA LEU A 103 1.01 -4.29 9.79
C LEU A 103 0.49 -5.50 9.04
N SER A 104 -0.32 -5.27 8.03
CA SER A 104 -0.75 -6.32 7.11
C SER A 104 -0.82 -5.77 5.69
N PHE A 105 -0.50 -6.63 4.73
CA PHE A 105 -0.44 -6.24 3.33
C PHE A 105 -0.84 -7.42 2.46
N GLU A 106 -1.69 -7.16 1.47
CA GLU A 106 -2.07 -8.16 0.49
C GLU A 106 -2.11 -7.57 -0.91
N ILE A 107 -2.02 -8.43 -1.91
CA ILE A 107 -2.18 -8.06 -3.31
C ILE A 107 -3.48 -8.66 -3.82
N GLU A 108 -4.31 -7.83 -4.45
CA GLU A 108 -5.55 -8.23 -5.11
C GLU A 108 -5.46 -7.93 -6.60
N GLU A 109 -6.13 -8.74 -7.39
CA GLU A 109 -6.26 -8.46 -8.82
C GLU A 109 -7.58 -7.74 -9.10
N LEU A 110 -7.52 -6.71 -9.95
CA LEU A 110 -8.70 -6.06 -10.49
C LEU A 110 -9.45 -7.04 -11.38
N HIS A 111 -10.75 -6.83 -11.56
CA HIS A 111 -11.55 -7.73 -12.39
C HIS A 111 -10.95 -7.82 -13.80
N PRO A 112 -10.76 -9.03 -14.35
CA PRO A 112 -10.08 -9.18 -15.65
C PRO A 112 -10.86 -8.62 -16.83
N THR A 113 -12.19 -8.51 -16.71
CA THR A 113 -13.08 -8.03 -17.77
C THR A 113 -13.82 -6.76 -17.38
N LEU A 114 -14.34 -6.69 -16.14
CA LEU A 114 -15.18 -5.58 -15.69
C LEU A 114 -14.36 -4.53 -14.95
N ASN A 115 -13.28 -4.09 -15.57
CA ASN A 115 -12.40 -3.05 -15.07
C ASN A 115 -12.22 -2.02 -16.19
N PHE A 116 -12.81 -0.87 -16.02
CA PHE A 116 -12.86 0.18 -17.03
C PHE A 116 -11.99 1.35 -16.58
N LYS A 117 -11.18 1.88 -17.49
CA LYS A 117 -10.23 2.93 -17.16
C LYS A 117 -9.97 3.85 -18.34
N GLN A 118 -9.69 5.10 -18.02
CA GLN A 118 -9.21 6.09 -18.96
C GLN A 118 -8.23 6.99 -18.22
N ASN A 119 -7.06 7.26 -18.81
CA ASN A 119 -6.00 7.98 -18.12
C ASN A 119 -5.17 8.78 -19.13
N ASN A 120 -5.18 10.10 -18.97
CA ASN A 120 -4.35 10.99 -19.80
C ASN A 120 -3.05 11.42 -19.11
N VAL A 121 -2.80 10.94 -17.88
CA VAL A 121 -1.55 11.18 -17.17
C VAL A 121 -0.39 10.38 -17.76
N HIS A 122 -0.69 9.20 -18.30
CA HIS A 122 0.32 8.35 -18.93
C HIS A 122 1.16 9.09 -19.98
N ALA A 123 0.54 10.02 -20.71
CA ALA A 123 1.23 10.77 -21.76
C ALA A 123 2.40 11.59 -21.25
N LEU A 124 2.40 11.97 -19.98
CA LEU A 124 3.47 12.74 -19.35
C LEU A 124 4.74 11.94 -19.09
N PHE A 125 4.67 10.62 -19.19
CA PHE A 125 5.76 9.71 -18.81
C PHE A 125 6.21 8.80 -19.97
N LYS A 126 5.92 9.21 -21.20
CA LYS A 126 6.38 8.52 -22.40
C LYS A 126 7.66 9.11 -22.94
#